data_7ff3a95a2472930ba646622132fc0214
#
_entry.id   7ff3a95a2472930ba646622132fc0214
#
_cell.length_a   1.000
_cell.length_b   1.000
_cell.length_c   1.000
_cell.angle_alpha   90.00
_cell.angle_beta   90.00
_cell.angle_gamma   90.00
#
_symmetry.space_group_name_H-M   'P 1'
#
loop_
_entity.id
_entity.type
_entity.pdbx_description
1 polymer ?
#
loop_
_entity_poly.entity_id
_entity_poly.type
_entity_poly.pdbx_seq_one_letter_code
_entity_poly.pdbx_strand_id
1 'polypeptide(L)'
;MKLEKTQTGYALYKEKAVIGTCAAAPTADGAVLTALSILPQWRRKGYGSYLLKEVLRAYGGYDREKATVFTAPAPADAGEEAFWAKFDFRPEGGQLARRRTPDLTAVRFVQELLAQRLAAPALCIDATCGNGGDTAFLCGLCRASGGRVLGFDVQPEAIASTQAHLAALGYAAELHCDSHANLLQYVQPGTADAVMFNFGWL
;
A
#
# COMPACT_ATOMS: atom_id res chain seq x y z
N MET A 1 -4.42 -23.72 15.92
CA MET A 1 -3.88 -23.83 14.55
C MET A 1 -2.61 -23.02 14.46
N LYS A 2 -1.61 -23.49 13.72
CA LYS A 2 -0.34 -22.78 13.49
C LYS A 2 -0.03 -22.84 12.00
N LEU A 3 0.36 -21.70 11.42
CA LEU A 3 0.89 -21.62 10.06
C LEU A 3 2.42 -21.52 10.16
N GLU A 4 3.12 -22.33 9.40
CA GLU A 4 4.58 -22.29 9.33
C GLU A 4 5.03 -22.11 7.89
N LYS A 5 6.04 -21.24 7.69
CA LYS A 5 6.72 -21.10 6.41
C LYS A 5 7.62 -22.30 6.19
N THR A 6 7.60 -22.86 4.98
CA THR A 6 8.43 -23.98 4.53
C THR A 6 9.39 -23.49 3.42
N GLN A 7 10.22 -24.37 2.91
CA GLN A 7 11.09 -24.04 1.76
C GLN A 7 10.31 -23.71 0.49
N THR A 8 9.13 -24.28 0.30
CA THR A 8 8.31 -24.13 -0.92
C THR A 8 7.01 -23.37 -0.71
N GLY A 9 6.77 -22.81 0.47
CA GLY A 9 5.53 -22.09 0.76
C GLY A 9 5.12 -22.15 2.22
N TYR A 10 3.95 -22.69 2.52
CA TYR A 10 3.37 -22.71 3.86
C TYR A 10 2.70 -24.05 4.19
N ALA A 11 2.82 -24.47 5.45
CA ALA A 11 2.11 -25.62 6.00
C ALA A 11 1.20 -25.18 7.15
N LEU A 12 -0.03 -25.69 7.15
CA LEU A 12 -1.02 -25.47 8.20
C LEU A 12 -1.05 -26.66 9.13
N TYR A 13 -0.83 -26.40 10.42
CA TYR A 13 -0.84 -27.40 11.48
C TYR A 13 -2.10 -27.29 12.33
N LYS A 14 -2.63 -28.45 12.70
CA LYS A 14 -3.56 -28.57 13.81
C LYS A 14 -2.94 -29.51 14.83
N GLU A 15 -2.72 -28.99 16.07
CA GLU A 15 -1.89 -29.65 17.06
C GLU A 15 -0.47 -29.90 16.50
N LYS A 16 -0.05 -31.15 16.31
CA LYS A 16 1.26 -31.54 15.77
C LYS A 16 1.21 -32.07 14.34
N ALA A 17 0.00 -32.15 13.74
CA ALA A 17 -0.18 -32.74 12.42
C ALA A 17 -0.33 -31.66 11.34
N VAL A 18 0.35 -31.82 10.20
CA VAL A 18 0.13 -31.02 9.00
C VAL A 18 -1.23 -31.42 8.42
N ILE A 19 -2.14 -30.48 8.28
CA ILE A 19 -3.49 -30.69 7.74
C ILE A 19 -3.70 -30.08 6.35
N GLY A 20 -2.78 -29.22 5.93
CA GLY A 20 -2.80 -28.59 4.60
C GLY A 20 -1.49 -27.91 4.26
N THR A 21 -1.28 -27.71 2.97
CA THR A 21 -0.08 -27.03 2.42
C THR A 21 -0.48 -26.07 1.31
N CYS A 22 0.29 -25.01 1.15
CA CYS A 22 0.21 -24.11 0.01
C CYS A 22 1.62 -23.86 -0.49
N ALA A 23 1.92 -24.32 -1.71
CA ALA A 23 3.18 -23.99 -2.37
C ALA A 23 3.05 -22.61 -3.03
N ALA A 24 3.97 -21.70 -2.72
CA ALA A 24 3.95 -20.32 -3.15
C ALA A 24 5.37 -19.78 -3.35
N ALA A 25 5.62 -19.17 -4.50
CA ALA A 25 6.85 -18.47 -4.81
C ALA A 25 6.62 -16.96 -4.87
N PRO A 26 7.42 -16.12 -4.19
CA PRO A 26 7.27 -14.67 -4.22
C PRO A 26 7.57 -14.12 -5.62
N THR A 27 6.86 -13.03 -5.98
CA THR A 27 7.16 -12.17 -7.12
C THR A 27 7.41 -10.75 -6.63
N ALA A 28 7.71 -9.81 -7.52
CA ALA A 28 7.92 -8.41 -7.15
C ALA A 28 6.66 -7.76 -6.52
N ASP A 29 5.48 -8.22 -6.94
CA ASP A 29 4.18 -7.63 -6.60
C ASP A 29 3.18 -8.64 -5.98
N GLY A 30 3.65 -9.80 -5.50
CA GLY A 30 2.78 -10.82 -4.89
C GLY A 30 3.38 -12.20 -4.85
N ALA A 31 2.68 -13.21 -5.39
CA ALA A 31 3.18 -14.59 -5.44
C ALA A 31 2.51 -15.43 -6.54
N VAL A 32 3.25 -16.42 -7.03
CA VAL A 32 2.72 -17.54 -7.81
C VAL A 32 2.39 -18.68 -6.86
N LEU A 33 1.13 -19.06 -6.79
CA LEU A 33 0.65 -20.23 -6.05
C LEU A 33 0.67 -21.42 -6.97
N THR A 34 1.46 -22.45 -6.68
CA THR A 34 1.57 -23.64 -7.55
C THR A 34 0.75 -24.82 -7.07
N ALA A 35 0.41 -24.86 -5.78
CA ALA A 35 -0.45 -25.89 -5.22
C ALA A 35 -1.11 -25.41 -3.93
N LEU A 36 -2.35 -25.81 -3.71
CA LEU A 36 -3.06 -25.66 -2.43
C LEU A 36 -3.77 -26.99 -2.12
N SER A 37 -3.47 -27.58 -0.99
CA SER A 37 -4.12 -28.83 -0.62
C SER A 37 -4.51 -28.85 0.86
N ILE A 38 -5.64 -29.55 1.15
CA ILE A 38 -6.08 -29.86 2.51
C ILE A 38 -6.36 -31.36 2.54
N LEU A 39 -5.87 -32.04 3.57
CA LEU A 39 -6.11 -33.45 3.76
C LEU A 39 -7.63 -33.79 3.75
N PRO A 40 -8.08 -34.90 3.12
CA PRO A 40 -9.49 -35.17 2.89
C PRO A 40 -10.36 -35.03 4.14
N GLN A 41 -9.92 -35.57 5.27
CA GLN A 41 -10.67 -35.53 6.55
C GLN A 41 -10.81 -34.12 7.15
N TRP A 42 -10.08 -33.15 6.61
CA TRP A 42 -10.08 -31.74 7.06
C TRP A 42 -10.73 -30.78 6.06
N ARG A 43 -11.17 -31.32 4.90
CA ARG A 43 -11.88 -30.51 3.88
C ARG A 43 -13.25 -30.05 4.36
N ARG A 44 -13.81 -29.05 3.72
CA ARG A 44 -15.14 -28.45 3.98
C ARG A 44 -15.33 -27.89 5.39
N LYS A 45 -14.23 -27.65 6.13
CA LYS A 45 -14.21 -27.10 7.49
C LYS A 45 -13.57 -25.71 7.56
N GLY A 46 -13.40 -25.02 6.42
CA GLY A 46 -12.83 -23.66 6.35
C GLY A 46 -11.31 -23.60 6.32
N TYR A 47 -10.59 -24.70 6.51
CA TYR A 47 -9.12 -24.69 6.61
C TYR A 47 -8.42 -24.25 5.32
N GLY A 48 -8.95 -24.60 4.14
CA GLY A 48 -8.40 -24.12 2.86
C GLY A 48 -8.54 -22.61 2.71
N SER A 49 -9.69 -22.06 3.08
CA SER A 49 -9.92 -20.61 3.08
C SER A 49 -9.01 -19.89 4.06
N TYR A 50 -8.81 -20.45 5.25
CA TYR A 50 -7.88 -19.89 6.24
C TYR A 50 -6.43 -19.89 5.71
N LEU A 51 -5.97 -21.05 5.21
CA LEU A 51 -4.61 -21.19 4.67
C LEU A 51 -4.36 -20.21 3.53
N LEU A 52 -5.25 -20.15 2.53
CA LEU A 52 -5.11 -19.24 1.40
C LEU A 52 -5.09 -17.78 1.86
N LYS A 53 -5.98 -17.39 2.77
CA LYS A 53 -6.06 -16.03 3.30
C LYS A 53 -4.77 -15.61 4.00
N GLU A 54 -4.18 -16.47 4.79
CA GLU A 54 -2.92 -16.18 5.47
C GLU A 54 -1.73 -16.13 4.50
N VAL A 55 -1.70 -16.99 3.49
CA VAL A 55 -0.67 -16.94 2.43
C VAL A 55 -0.79 -15.64 1.64
N LEU A 56 -1.98 -15.25 1.21
CA LEU A 56 -2.20 -13.96 0.53
C LEU A 56 -1.74 -12.78 1.41
N ARG A 57 -2.05 -12.82 2.71
CA ARG A 57 -1.62 -11.79 3.66
C ARG A 57 -0.10 -11.70 3.78
N ALA A 58 0.58 -12.84 3.85
CA ALA A 58 2.04 -12.89 3.97
C ALA A 58 2.78 -12.30 2.76
N TYR A 59 2.14 -12.26 1.58
CA TYR A 59 2.67 -11.64 0.37
C TYR A 59 2.00 -10.30 0.02
N GLY A 60 1.38 -9.63 0.99
CA GLY A 60 0.82 -8.29 0.81
C GLY A 60 -0.52 -8.23 0.09
N GLY A 61 -1.19 -9.38 -0.13
CA GLY A 61 -2.46 -9.45 -0.88
C GLY A 61 -3.64 -8.69 -0.26
N TYR A 62 -3.48 -8.18 0.95
CA TYR A 62 -4.44 -7.31 1.65
C TYR A 62 -3.87 -5.94 1.98
N ASP A 63 -2.68 -5.62 1.49
CA ASP A 63 -2.13 -4.27 1.59
C ASP A 63 -2.98 -3.32 0.73
N ARG A 64 -3.50 -2.28 1.34
CA ARG A 64 -4.40 -1.32 0.69
C ARG A 64 -3.67 -0.31 -0.19
N GLU A 65 -2.38 -0.16 0.03
CA GLU A 65 -1.55 0.85 -0.61
C GLU A 65 -0.77 0.30 -1.82
N LYS A 66 -0.76 -1.03 -1.99
CA LYS A 66 0.02 -1.69 -3.04
C LYS A 66 -0.84 -2.39 -4.07
N ALA A 67 -0.42 -2.28 -5.33
CA ALA A 67 -0.87 -3.20 -6.35
C ALA A 67 -0.33 -4.59 -6.05
N THR A 68 -1.17 -5.63 -6.19
CA THR A 68 -0.72 -7.00 -6.01
C THR A 68 -1.26 -7.92 -7.09
N VAL A 69 -0.45 -8.89 -7.49
CA VAL A 69 -0.79 -9.92 -8.46
C VAL A 69 -0.49 -11.29 -7.89
N PHE A 70 -1.50 -12.13 -7.81
CA PHE A 70 -1.36 -13.54 -7.47
C PHE A 70 -1.84 -14.38 -8.63
N THR A 71 -1.11 -15.45 -8.95
CA THR A 71 -1.56 -16.44 -9.91
C THR A 71 -1.67 -17.81 -9.27
N ALA A 72 -2.54 -18.66 -9.81
CA ALA A 72 -2.75 -20.03 -9.37
C ALA A 72 -3.07 -20.91 -10.59
N PRO A 73 -2.88 -22.24 -10.52
CA PRO A 73 -3.24 -23.14 -11.60
C PRO A 73 -4.72 -23.01 -11.97
N ALA A 74 -5.04 -23.39 -13.21
CA ALA A 74 -6.43 -23.54 -13.63
C ALA A 74 -7.16 -24.51 -12.69
N PRO A 75 -8.42 -24.23 -12.32
CA PRO A 75 -9.21 -25.11 -11.44
C PRO A 75 -9.50 -26.43 -12.14
N ALA A 76 -9.45 -27.54 -11.41
CA ALA A 76 -9.73 -28.86 -11.94
C ALA A 76 -11.24 -29.10 -12.14
N ASP A 77 -12.07 -28.42 -11.35
CA ASP A 77 -13.53 -28.54 -11.39
C ASP A 77 -14.23 -27.25 -10.93
N ALA A 78 -15.54 -27.21 -11.09
CA ALA A 78 -16.38 -26.08 -10.68
C ALA A 78 -16.34 -25.80 -9.16
N GLY A 79 -16.02 -26.78 -8.33
CA GLY A 79 -15.88 -26.62 -6.89
C GLY A 79 -14.59 -25.86 -6.52
N GLU A 80 -13.50 -26.17 -7.22
CA GLU A 80 -12.25 -25.42 -7.11
C GLU A 80 -12.40 -24.01 -7.67
N GLU A 81 -13.04 -23.84 -8.82
CA GLU A 81 -13.32 -22.53 -9.39
C GLU A 81 -14.13 -21.67 -8.40
N ALA A 82 -15.20 -22.20 -7.84
CA ALA A 82 -16.01 -21.51 -6.83
C ALA A 82 -15.23 -21.21 -5.53
N PHE A 83 -14.25 -22.06 -5.16
CA PHE A 83 -13.37 -21.80 -4.03
C PHE A 83 -12.45 -20.60 -4.30
N TRP A 84 -11.75 -20.59 -5.43
CA TRP A 84 -10.84 -19.52 -5.80
C TRP A 84 -11.56 -18.18 -6.03
N ALA A 85 -12.77 -18.23 -6.61
CA ALA A 85 -13.59 -17.05 -6.85
C ALA A 85 -13.95 -16.27 -5.57
N LYS A 86 -14.05 -16.95 -4.41
CA LYS A 86 -14.25 -16.32 -3.09
C LYS A 86 -13.11 -15.39 -2.66
N PHE A 87 -11.95 -15.53 -3.28
CA PHE A 87 -10.75 -14.73 -3.02
C PHE A 87 -10.39 -13.85 -4.22
N ASP A 88 -11.38 -13.56 -5.07
CA ASP A 88 -11.23 -12.69 -6.24
C ASP A 88 -10.29 -13.21 -7.33
N PHE A 89 -9.96 -14.49 -7.33
CA PHE A 89 -9.29 -15.11 -8.47
C PHE A 89 -10.26 -15.25 -9.64
N ARG A 90 -9.80 -14.95 -10.84
CA ARG A 90 -10.55 -15.04 -12.10
C ARG A 90 -9.70 -15.75 -13.15
N PRO A 91 -10.31 -16.47 -14.09
CA PRO A 91 -9.60 -17.08 -15.22
C PRO A 91 -8.88 -16.02 -16.07
N GLU A 92 -7.59 -16.26 -16.32
CA GLU A 92 -6.75 -15.38 -17.14
C GLU A 92 -5.65 -16.21 -17.81
N GLY A 93 -5.64 -16.27 -19.15
CA GLY A 93 -4.54 -16.90 -19.91
C GLY A 93 -4.30 -18.39 -19.57
N GLY A 94 -5.33 -19.18 -19.30
CA GLY A 94 -5.20 -20.60 -18.96
C GLY A 94 -4.83 -20.90 -17.49
N GLN A 95 -4.80 -19.90 -16.65
CA GLN A 95 -4.59 -19.96 -15.21
C GLN A 95 -5.61 -19.11 -14.47
N LEU A 96 -5.52 -19.05 -13.15
CA LEU A 96 -6.26 -18.09 -12.33
C LEU A 96 -5.35 -16.92 -11.97
N ALA A 97 -5.90 -15.70 -11.99
CA ALA A 97 -5.23 -14.51 -11.50
C ALA A 97 -6.14 -13.74 -10.53
N ARG A 98 -5.53 -13.21 -9.48
CA ARG A 98 -6.11 -12.22 -8.57
C ARG A 98 -5.28 -10.95 -8.68
N ARG A 99 -5.89 -9.90 -9.21
CA ARG A 99 -5.26 -8.58 -9.34
C ARG A 99 -5.95 -7.62 -8.39
N ARG A 100 -5.16 -6.87 -7.69
CA ARG A 100 -5.64 -5.78 -6.86
C ARG A 100 -4.87 -4.51 -7.19
N THR A 101 -5.59 -3.44 -7.45
CA THR A 101 -5.05 -2.08 -7.48
C THR A 101 -5.06 -1.50 -6.07
N PRO A 102 -4.17 -0.57 -5.76
CA PRO A 102 -4.26 0.19 -4.51
C PRO A 102 -5.60 0.87 -4.37
N ASP A 103 -6.08 0.98 -3.14
CA ASP A 103 -7.32 1.70 -2.86
C ASP A 103 -7.15 3.19 -3.24
N LEU A 104 -8.15 3.76 -3.89
CA LEU A 104 -8.20 5.18 -4.15
C LEU A 104 -8.68 5.89 -2.87
N THR A 105 -7.73 6.43 -2.10
CA THR A 105 -8.03 7.29 -0.96
C THR A 105 -8.23 8.73 -1.42
N ALA A 106 -8.89 9.58 -0.61
CA ALA A 106 -9.04 11.02 -0.91
C ALA A 106 -7.66 11.69 -1.10
N VAL A 107 -6.70 11.37 -0.25
CA VAL A 107 -5.32 11.88 -0.36
C VAL A 107 -4.70 11.48 -1.69
N ARG A 108 -4.75 10.20 -2.05
CA ARG A 108 -4.20 9.71 -3.30
C ARG A 108 -4.88 10.32 -4.52
N PHE A 109 -6.20 10.48 -4.49
CA PHE A 109 -6.92 11.16 -5.56
C PHE A 109 -6.43 12.60 -5.76
N VAL A 110 -6.26 13.37 -4.66
CA VAL A 110 -5.74 14.73 -4.71
C VAL A 110 -4.30 14.75 -5.23
N GLN A 111 -3.45 13.85 -4.76
CA GLN A 111 -2.06 13.73 -5.24
C GLN A 111 -2.01 13.43 -6.74
N GLU A 112 -2.81 12.50 -7.25
CA GLU A 112 -2.90 12.19 -8.68
C GLU A 112 -3.41 13.39 -9.49
N LEU A 113 -4.40 14.13 -8.97
CA LEU A 113 -4.91 15.34 -9.60
C LEU A 113 -3.84 16.43 -9.70
N LEU A 114 -3.10 16.67 -8.62
CA LEU A 114 -2.01 17.65 -8.59
C LEU A 114 -0.89 17.26 -9.55
N ALA A 115 -0.49 15.98 -9.58
CA ALA A 115 0.54 15.49 -10.50
C ALA A 115 0.16 15.69 -11.98
N GLN A 116 -1.14 15.62 -12.31
CA GLN A 116 -1.64 15.88 -13.67
C GLN A 116 -1.72 17.38 -14.02
N ARG A 117 -1.93 18.24 -13.02
CA ARG A 117 -2.18 19.68 -13.24
C ARG A 117 -0.93 20.54 -13.10
N LEU A 118 0.04 20.13 -12.28
CA LEU A 118 1.25 20.88 -11.98
C LEU A 118 2.44 20.26 -12.72
N ALA A 119 2.75 20.79 -13.89
CA ALA A 119 3.85 20.28 -14.71
C ALA A 119 5.24 20.65 -14.15
N ALA A 120 5.38 21.84 -13.55
CA ALA A 120 6.65 22.37 -13.04
C ALA A 120 6.40 23.39 -11.91
N PRO A 121 5.88 22.98 -10.75
CA PRO A 121 5.57 23.91 -9.66
C PRO A 121 6.83 24.57 -9.10
N ALA A 122 6.76 25.88 -8.84
CA ALA A 122 7.82 26.65 -8.23
C ALA A 122 7.70 26.68 -6.70
N LEU A 123 6.45 26.67 -6.19
CA LEU A 123 6.17 26.71 -4.76
C LEU A 123 4.93 25.87 -4.42
N CYS A 124 5.12 24.83 -3.61
CA CYS A 124 4.04 24.06 -3.01
C CYS A 124 4.06 24.18 -1.49
N ILE A 125 2.89 24.09 -0.87
CA ILE A 125 2.74 24.22 0.58
C ILE A 125 1.95 23.02 1.11
N ASP A 126 2.49 22.38 2.13
CA ASP A 126 1.78 21.44 2.99
C ASP A 126 1.40 22.18 4.28
N ALA A 127 0.13 22.47 4.44
CA ALA A 127 -0.37 23.26 5.57
C ALA A 127 -0.63 22.43 6.83
N THR A 128 -0.41 21.10 6.77
CA THR A 128 -0.67 20.11 7.84
C THR A 128 0.25 18.91 7.69
N CYS A 129 1.53 19.09 7.97
CA CYS A 129 2.60 18.10 7.64
C CYS A 129 2.36 16.71 8.23
N GLY A 130 1.92 16.62 9.49
CA GLY A 130 1.74 15.35 10.20
C GLY A 130 3.01 14.48 10.16
N ASN A 131 2.93 13.32 9.50
CA ASN A 131 4.05 12.40 9.31
C ASN A 131 4.83 12.63 8.00
N GLY A 132 4.56 13.70 7.27
CA GLY A 132 5.33 14.12 6.10
C GLY A 132 5.00 13.42 4.78
N GLY A 133 3.91 12.66 4.70
CA GLY A 133 3.52 11.95 3.48
C GLY A 133 3.20 12.89 2.32
N ASP A 134 2.35 13.87 2.57
CA ASP A 134 1.98 14.88 1.58
C ASP A 134 3.13 15.85 1.28
N THR A 135 3.92 16.19 2.29
CA THR A 135 5.16 17.00 2.11
C THR A 135 6.14 16.28 1.17
N ALA A 136 6.37 14.99 1.36
CA ALA A 136 7.25 14.19 0.50
C ALA A 136 6.74 14.10 -0.94
N PHE A 137 5.42 13.93 -1.12
CA PHE A 137 4.79 13.96 -2.43
C PHE A 137 5.03 15.31 -3.15
N LEU A 138 4.81 16.44 -2.46
CA LEU A 138 5.04 17.78 -3.01
C LEU A 138 6.52 18.02 -3.35
N CYS A 139 7.46 17.52 -2.52
CA CYS A 139 8.88 17.54 -2.83
C CYS A 139 9.19 16.78 -4.13
N GLY A 140 8.54 15.63 -4.34
CA GLY A 140 8.66 14.87 -5.59
C GLY A 140 8.20 15.65 -6.81
N LEU A 141 7.09 16.38 -6.72
CA LEU A 141 6.57 17.24 -7.79
C LEU A 141 7.51 18.42 -8.09
N CYS A 142 8.03 19.09 -7.06
CA CYS A 142 8.89 20.25 -7.20
C CYS A 142 10.32 19.90 -7.67
N ARG A 143 10.74 18.66 -7.53
CA ARG A 143 12.13 18.24 -7.80
C ARG A 143 12.58 18.53 -9.23
N ALA A 144 11.73 18.28 -10.22
CA ALA A 144 12.06 18.45 -11.63
C ALA A 144 12.17 19.93 -12.04
N SER A 145 11.42 20.81 -11.39
CA SER A 145 11.41 22.26 -11.65
C SER A 145 12.43 23.04 -10.81
N GLY A 146 13.08 22.40 -9.83
CA GLY A 146 13.86 23.11 -8.82
C GLY A 146 13.00 23.96 -7.89
N GLY A 147 11.71 23.69 -7.83
CA GLY A 147 10.77 24.36 -6.94
C GLY A 147 11.01 24.00 -5.47
N ARG A 148 10.40 24.75 -4.58
CA ARG A 148 10.54 24.60 -3.13
C ARG A 148 9.21 24.18 -2.49
N VAL A 149 9.30 23.54 -1.33
CA VAL A 149 8.15 23.13 -0.52
C VAL A 149 8.27 23.76 0.87
N LEU A 150 7.19 24.37 1.32
CA LEU A 150 7.00 24.78 2.72
C LEU A 150 6.06 23.81 3.40
N GLY A 151 6.38 23.44 4.64
CA GLY A 151 5.56 22.59 5.46
C GLY A 151 5.23 23.24 6.81
N PHE A 152 3.98 23.12 7.25
CA PHE A 152 3.48 23.70 8.50
C PHE A 152 2.82 22.63 9.35
N ASP A 153 3.12 22.66 10.64
CA ASP A 153 2.37 21.95 11.67
C ASP A 153 2.54 22.63 13.01
N VAL A 154 1.51 22.64 13.83
CA VAL A 154 1.56 23.22 15.17
C VAL A 154 2.25 22.32 16.19
N GLN A 155 2.44 21.04 15.85
CA GLN A 155 3.03 20.03 16.72
C GLN A 155 4.51 19.84 16.41
N PRO A 156 5.43 20.07 17.37
CA PRO A 156 6.87 19.86 17.16
C PRO A 156 7.20 18.42 16.76
N GLU A 157 6.44 17.44 17.26
CA GLU A 157 6.60 16.03 16.95
C GLU A 157 6.30 15.74 15.47
N ALA A 158 5.27 16.38 14.91
CA ALA A 158 4.91 16.27 13.50
C ALA A 158 6.05 16.85 12.61
N ILE A 159 6.59 18.00 12.96
CA ILE A 159 7.72 18.60 12.26
C ILE A 159 8.96 17.69 12.31
N ALA A 160 9.29 17.13 13.48
CA ALA A 160 10.40 16.20 13.63
C ALA A 160 10.19 14.92 12.80
N SER A 161 8.96 14.35 12.82
CA SER A 161 8.59 13.17 12.03
C SER A 161 8.72 13.45 10.53
N THR A 162 8.18 14.58 10.05
CA THR A 162 8.27 15.00 8.66
C THR A 162 9.73 15.17 8.23
N GLN A 163 10.56 15.82 9.05
CA GLN A 163 11.98 16.00 8.75
C GLN A 163 12.72 14.68 8.60
N ALA A 164 12.48 13.73 9.52
CA ALA A 164 13.08 12.40 9.45
C ALA A 164 12.62 11.63 8.20
N HIS A 165 11.33 11.70 7.87
CA HIS A 165 10.76 11.07 6.69
C HIS A 165 11.37 11.61 5.39
N LEU A 166 11.45 12.94 5.24
CA LEU A 166 12.06 13.60 4.08
C LEU A 166 13.53 13.23 3.94
N ALA A 167 14.30 13.24 5.04
CA ALA A 167 15.72 12.87 5.03
C ALA A 167 15.93 11.43 4.54
N ALA A 168 15.09 10.50 4.97
CA ALA A 168 15.15 9.10 4.52
C ALA A 168 14.91 8.94 3.00
N LEU A 169 14.14 9.86 2.39
CA LEU A 169 13.84 9.88 0.95
C LEU A 169 14.81 10.75 0.13
N GLY A 170 15.76 11.44 0.77
CA GLY A 170 16.65 12.37 0.12
C GLY A 170 15.95 13.64 -0.37
N TYR A 171 14.89 14.07 0.32
CA TYR A 171 14.17 15.32 0.09
C TYR A 171 14.49 16.34 1.18
N ALA A 172 14.23 17.61 0.86
CA ALA A 172 14.28 18.74 1.80
C ALA A 172 13.07 19.65 1.57
N ALA A 173 12.53 20.18 2.65
CA ALA A 173 11.49 21.20 2.66
C ALA A 173 11.80 22.23 3.76
N GLU A 174 11.25 23.41 3.64
CA GLU A 174 11.28 24.46 4.66
C GLU A 174 10.13 24.19 5.65
N LEU A 175 10.47 23.69 6.85
CA LEU A 175 9.47 23.25 7.83
C LEU A 175 9.32 24.30 8.94
N HIS A 176 8.07 24.61 9.25
CA HIS A 176 7.69 25.61 10.26
C HIS A 176 6.78 24.98 11.33
N CYS A 177 7.24 25.04 12.59
CA CYS A 177 6.39 24.68 13.74
C CYS A 177 5.47 25.87 14.06
N ASP A 178 4.46 26.07 13.21
CA ASP A 178 3.54 27.21 13.31
C ASP A 178 2.17 26.83 12.70
N SER A 179 1.17 27.63 13.00
CA SER A 179 -0.17 27.48 12.42
C SER A 179 -0.17 27.91 10.94
N HIS A 180 -0.82 27.14 10.11
CA HIS A 180 -1.13 27.52 8.73
C HIS A 180 -1.93 28.84 8.62
N ALA A 181 -2.58 29.29 9.69
CA ALA A 181 -3.19 30.61 9.76
C ALA A 181 -2.20 31.77 9.56
N ASN A 182 -0.92 31.50 9.83
CA ASN A 182 0.17 32.46 9.69
C ASN A 182 0.90 32.41 8.32
N LEU A 183 0.39 31.66 7.35
CA LEU A 183 0.99 31.45 6.03
C LEU A 183 1.47 32.75 5.36
N LEU A 184 0.72 33.83 5.48
CA LEU A 184 1.06 35.13 4.88
C LEU A 184 2.28 35.81 5.50
N GLN A 185 2.82 35.29 6.59
CA GLN A 185 4.11 35.76 7.13
C GLN A 185 5.31 35.14 6.40
N TYR A 186 5.09 34.03 5.69
CA TYR A 186 6.11 33.20 5.04
C TYR A 186 6.07 33.32 3.51
N VAL A 187 4.87 33.56 2.94
CA VAL A 187 4.68 33.60 1.49
C VAL A 187 3.82 34.79 1.07
N GLN A 188 4.11 35.34 -0.13
CA GLN A 188 3.28 36.37 -0.71
C GLN A 188 1.97 35.77 -1.27
N PRO A 189 0.83 36.46 -1.17
CA PRO A 189 -0.42 36.05 -1.79
C PRO A 189 -0.25 35.78 -3.28
N GLY A 190 -0.85 34.68 -3.77
CA GLY A 190 -0.86 34.31 -5.19
C GLY A 190 0.45 33.72 -5.73
N THR A 191 1.44 33.40 -4.88
CA THR A 191 2.71 32.81 -5.33
C THR A 191 2.78 31.30 -5.22
N ALA A 192 1.90 30.67 -4.46
CA ALA A 192 1.85 29.20 -4.34
C ALA A 192 1.09 28.57 -5.50
N ASP A 193 1.71 27.56 -6.13
CA ASP A 193 1.09 26.75 -7.18
C ASP A 193 0.09 25.74 -6.62
N ALA A 194 0.36 25.25 -5.40
CA ALA A 194 -0.57 24.38 -4.67
C ALA A 194 -0.43 24.56 -3.15
N VAL A 195 -1.54 24.45 -2.45
CA VAL A 195 -1.60 24.37 -0.99
C VAL A 195 -2.45 23.15 -0.63
N MET A 196 -1.87 22.22 0.14
CA MET A 196 -2.56 21.05 0.65
C MET A 196 -2.94 21.23 2.12
N PHE A 197 -4.18 20.86 2.44
CA PHE A 197 -4.69 20.71 3.80
C PHE A 197 -5.23 19.31 3.97
N ASN A 198 -4.67 18.55 4.89
CA ASN A 198 -5.11 17.21 5.22
C ASN A 198 -5.29 17.09 6.74
N PHE A 199 -6.49 17.38 7.23
CA PHE A 199 -6.82 17.33 8.65
C PHE A 199 -7.05 15.86 9.09
N GLY A 200 -5.99 15.07 9.07
CA GLY A 200 -5.99 13.71 9.58
C GLY A 200 -5.73 13.63 11.09
N TRP A 201 -5.65 12.40 11.60
CA TRP A 201 -5.15 12.11 12.95
C TRP A 201 -3.70 11.69 12.85
N LEU A 202 -2.89 12.13 13.81
CA LEU A 202 -1.53 11.62 14.02
C LEU A 202 -1.54 10.22 14.60
#